data_bebfb3d00ba5e97544a51879293ab0b0
#
_entry.id   bebfb3d00ba5e97544a51879293ab0b0
#
_cell.length_a   1.000
_cell.length_b   1.000
_cell.length_c   1.000
_cell.angle_alpha   90.00
_cell.angle_beta   90.00
_cell.angle_gamma   90.00
#
_symmetry.space_group_name_H-M   'P 1'
#
loop_
_entity.id
_entity.type
_entity.pdbx_description
1 polymer ?
#
loop_
_entity_poly.entity_id
_entity_poly.type
_entity_poly.pdbx_seq_one_letter_code
_entity_poly.pdbx_strand_id
1 'polypeptide(L)'
;MKSLSIKDIAVKAGVSITTVSFIINGKARDKSISEAVIKKVEKIIVESGYKPNQIARSLRTGNSNIIGLIVEDISNSFFSKIARLIEDKAYKKGYKIIYSSTENHIEKAKELITMFKSRKVDGYIISPIKGLEEDIQQLMADNKPVILFDRNLPDLDANYVGADHFKATYHSIESFIKQGKKKISLVTIDIDVQQITERLTAYKKALADYDIPYEENLVLKVHFNQDEKETMVQMEKLFQTEEIDAVLFATNYLAISGLKVLKQTGKKIGNDFSVIAYDDHEVFELHTPGISAVQQPLEEIAETVIQLILSQLSSKTKLDNQHIILPAKLIER
;
A
#
# COMPACT_ATOMS: atom_id res chain seq x y z
N MET A 1 32.22 19.97 13.55
CA MET A 1 32.79 19.10 14.60
C MET A 1 32.77 17.66 14.10
N LYS A 2 33.89 16.93 14.19
CA LYS A 2 33.95 15.51 13.79
C LYS A 2 33.12 14.69 14.80
N SER A 3 32.09 13.96 14.34
CA SER A 3 31.30 13.13 15.25
C SER A 3 32.18 12.06 15.90
N LEU A 4 32.10 11.91 17.23
CA LEU A 4 32.86 10.90 17.93
C LEU A 4 32.43 9.49 17.46
N SER A 5 33.41 8.59 17.35
CA SER A 5 33.17 7.17 17.04
C SER A 5 33.03 6.34 18.34
N ILE A 6 32.51 5.13 18.23
CA ILE A 6 32.46 4.19 19.36
C ILE A 6 33.86 3.90 19.92
N LYS A 7 34.90 3.96 19.07
CA LYS A 7 36.32 3.82 19.48
C LYS A 7 36.75 4.99 20.38
N ASP A 8 36.32 6.20 20.06
CA ASP A 8 36.64 7.38 20.86
C ASP A 8 35.97 7.33 22.25
N ILE A 9 34.71 6.82 22.31
CA ILE A 9 34.02 6.58 23.58
C ILE A 9 34.76 5.52 24.41
N ALA A 10 35.19 4.43 23.79
CA ALA A 10 35.92 3.36 24.47
C ALA A 10 37.24 3.86 25.08
N VAL A 11 38.01 4.65 24.31
CA VAL A 11 39.26 5.27 24.80
C VAL A 11 38.97 6.23 25.97
N LYS A 12 38.00 7.12 25.86
CA LYS A 12 37.61 8.05 26.94
C LYS A 12 37.15 7.34 28.20
N ALA A 13 36.44 6.21 28.06
CA ALA A 13 35.95 5.42 29.18
C ALA A 13 37.02 4.49 29.78
N GLY A 14 38.12 4.21 29.06
CA GLY A 14 39.15 3.27 29.46
C GLY A 14 38.65 1.81 29.42
N VAL A 15 37.80 1.49 28.44
CA VAL A 15 37.21 0.14 28.26
C VAL A 15 37.32 -0.32 26.81
N SER A 16 37.02 -1.59 26.56
CA SER A 16 37.00 -2.11 25.19
C SER A 16 35.79 -1.57 24.39
N ILE A 17 35.93 -1.52 23.05
CA ILE A 17 34.83 -1.21 22.14
C ILE A 17 33.64 -2.16 22.36
N THR A 18 33.92 -3.43 22.64
CA THR A 18 32.93 -4.46 22.95
C THR A 18 32.14 -4.12 24.21
N THR A 19 32.81 -3.65 25.26
CA THR A 19 32.16 -3.20 26.51
C THR A 19 31.21 -2.04 26.24
N VAL A 20 31.66 -1.01 25.51
CA VAL A 20 30.79 0.11 25.09
C VAL A 20 29.60 -0.38 24.27
N SER A 21 29.83 -1.30 23.33
CA SER A 21 28.75 -1.88 22.51
C SER A 21 27.72 -2.63 23.37
N PHE A 22 28.12 -3.39 24.37
CA PHE A 22 27.19 -4.08 25.28
C PHE A 22 26.36 -3.10 26.10
N ILE A 23 26.96 -2.02 26.58
CA ILE A 23 26.26 -0.96 27.33
C ILE A 23 25.22 -0.27 26.45
N ILE A 24 25.59 0.18 25.26
CA ILE A 24 24.71 0.86 24.30
C ILE A 24 23.52 -0.04 23.88
N ASN A 25 23.72 -1.36 23.80
CA ASN A 25 22.68 -2.31 23.40
C ASN A 25 21.89 -2.89 24.58
N GLY A 26 22.05 -2.38 25.82
CA GLY A 26 21.32 -2.83 27.01
C GLY A 26 21.72 -4.22 27.51
N LYS A 27 22.83 -4.79 27.02
CA LYS A 27 23.33 -6.13 27.37
C LYS A 27 24.41 -6.12 28.46
N ALA A 28 24.60 -4.99 29.12
CA ALA A 28 25.68 -4.80 30.07
C ALA A 28 25.56 -5.74 31.26
N ARG A 29 24.36 -5.93 31.79
CA ARG A 29 24.10 -6.82 32.94
C ARG A 29 24.30 -8.30 32.57
N ASP A 30 23.84 -8.72 31.40
CA ASP A 30 24.03 -10.12 30.92
C ASP A 30 25.50 -10.46 30.70
N LYS A 31 26.37 -9.44 30.56
CA LYS A 31 27.81 -9.58 30.37
C LYS A 31 28.61 -9.24 31.62
N SER A 32 27.95 -9.19 32.78
CA SER A 32 28.57 -8.93 34.08
C SER A 32 29.42 -7.68 34.12
N ILE A 33 29.05 -6.62 33.40
CA ILE A 33 29.72 -5.30 33.40
C ILE A 33 29.27 -4.56 34.67
N SER A 34 30.23 -4.05 35.45
CA SER A 34 29.92 -3.37 36.72
C SER A 34 29.12 -2.07 36.50
N GLU A 35 28.23 -1.78 37.43
CA GLU A 35 27.39 -0.55 37.39
C GLU A 35 28.26 0.72 37.34
N ALA A 36 29.43 0.72 37.94
CA ALA A 36 30.36 1.86 37.84
C ALA A 36 30.85 2.12 36.43
N VAL A 37 31.15 1.03 35.67
CA VAL A 37 31.55 1.13 34.26
C VAL A 37 30.39 1.54 33.40
N ILE A 38 29.18 1.02 33.64
CA ILE A 38 27.97 1.39 32.90
C ILE A 38 27.73 2.88 33.05
N LYS A 39 27.63 3.41 34.26
CA LYS A 39 27.40 4.84 34.54
C LYS A 39 28.48 5.73 33.91
N LYS A 40 29.76 5.30 33.96
CA LYS A 40 30.87 6.04 33.35
C LYS A 40 30.69 6.18 31.83
N VAL A 41 30.37 5.11 31.15
CA VAL A 41 30.19 5.09 29.69
C VAL A 41 28.95 5.87 29.28
N GLU A 42 27.82 5.69 29.98
CA GLU A 42 26.58 6.44 29.73
C GLU A 42 26.79 7.94 29.89
N LYS A 43 27.50 8.38 30.96
CA LYS A 43 27.85 9.79 31.15
C LYS A 43 28.62 10.35 29.97
N ILE A 44 29.67 9.63 29.50
CA ILE A 44 30.48 10.06 28.35
C ILE A 44 29.62 10.13 27.07
N ILE A 45 28.71 9.19 26.86
CA ILE A 45 27.79 9.19 25.70
C ILE A 45 26.91 10.45 25.73
N VAL A 46 26.30 10.77 26.89
CA VAL A 46 25.44 11.94 27.05
C VAL A 46 26.24 13.24 26.85
N GLU A 47 27.38 13.39 27.53
CA GLU A 47 28.21 14.59 27.46
C GLU A 47 28.79 14.82 26.06
N SER A 48 29.06 13.76 25.32
CA SER A 48 29.64 13.83 23.98
C SER A 48 28.60 13.96 22.86
N GLY A 49 27.30 13.80 23.18
CA GLY A 49 26.25 13.74 22.17
C GLY A 49 26.40 12.57 21.19
N TYR A 50 27.15 11.52 21.60
CA TYR A 50 27.40 10.37 20.72
C TYR A 50 26.10 9.65 20.35
N LYS A 51 25.89 9.48 19.08
CA LYS A 51 24.81 8.64 18.54
C LYS A 51 25.42 7.43 17.81
N PRO A 52 24.99 6.20 18.14
CA PRO A 52 25.46 5.01 17.43
C PRO A 52 25.28 5.15 15.93
N ASN A 53 26.35 4.92 15.16
CA ASN A 53 26.26 4.94 13.70
C ASN A 53 25.50 3.68 13.23
N GLN A 54 24.27 3.87 12.77
CA GLN A 54 23.43 2.78 12.29
C GLN A 54 24.03 2.08 11.07
N ILE A 55 24.73 2.81 10.19
CA ILE A 55 25.42 2.23 9.03
C ILE A 55 26.52 1.27 9.49
N ALA A 56 27.35 1.68 10.46
CA ALA A 56 28.39 0.81 11.02
C ALA A 56 27.80 -0.42 11.74
N ARG A 57 26.62 -0.25 12.37
CA ARG A 57 25.89 -1.36 12.99
C ARG A 57 25.37 -2.32 11.93
N SER A 58 24.72 -1.84 10.88
CA SER A 58 24.16 -2.67 9.80
C SER A 58 25.27 -3.43 9.04
N LEU A 59 26.42 -2.82 8.81
CA LEU A 59 27.60 -3.49 8.23
C LEU A 59 28.08 -4.66 9.08
N ARG A 60 28.01 -4.54 10.41
CA ARG A 60 28.43 -5.60 11.34
C ARG A 60 27.38 -6.70 11.53
N THR A 61 26.11 -6.34 11.56
CA THR A 61 25.00 -7.28 11.83
C THR A 61 24.41 -7.89 10.55
N GLY A 62 24.67 -7.29 9.39
CA GLY A 62 24.03 -7.63 8.11
C GLY A 62 22.62 -7.09 7.97
N ASN A 63 22.04 -6.47 9.02
CA ASN A 63 20.66 -6.00 9.04
C ASN A 63 20.59 -4.49 9.24
N SER A 64 19.79 -3.82 8.42
CA SER A 64 19.54 -2.38 8.50
C SER A 64 18.37 -2.04 9.44
N ASN A 65 17.48 -2.98 9.70
CA ASN A 65 16.16 -2.81 10.29
C ASN A 65 15.29 -1.82 9.51
N ILE A 66 15.43 -1.83 8.19
CA ILE A 66 14.67 -1.01 7.26
C ILE A 66 13.98 -1.92 6.25
N ILE A 67 12.70 -1.68 6.00
CA ILE A 67 11.90 -2.31 4.93
C ILE A 67 11.58 -1.23 3.91
N GLY A 68 11.76 -1.53 2.62
CA GLY A 68 11.36 -0.67 1.51
C GLY A 68 9.90 -0.91 1.15
N LEU A 69 9.11 0.15 1.08
CA LEU A 69 7.72 0.14 0.63
C LEU A 69 7.61 0.92 -0.68
N ILE A 70 7.25 0.24 -1.76
CA ILE A 70 7.05 0.84 -3.09
C ILE A 70 5.55 0.78 -3.40
N VAL A 71 4.95 1.95 -3.61
CA VAL A 71 3.52 2.12 -3.92
C VAL A 71 3.34 2.79 -5.27
N GLU A 72 2.11 2.84 -5.78
CA GLU A 72 1.80 3.62 -6.99
C GLU A 72 1.97 5.12 -6.71
N ASP A 73 1.15 5.66 -5.83
CA ASP A 73 1.14 7.08 -5.48
C ASP A 73 0.75 7.28 -4.00
N ILE A 74 1.69 7.79 -3.19
CA ILE A 74 1.45 8.04 -1.77
C ILE A 74 0.44 9.17 -1.52
N SER A 75 0.17 10.03 -2.51
CA SER A 75 -0.85 11.07 -2.40
C SER A 75 -2.27 10.51 -2.46
N ASN A 76 -2.46 9.32 -3.04
CA ASN A 76 -3.74 8.63 -3.01
C ASN A 76 -4.04 8.12 -1.59
N SER A 77 -5.26 8.42 -1.08
CA SER A 77 -5.69 8.08 0.28
C SER A 77 -5.63 6.58 0.59
N PHE A 78 -5.81 5.70 -0.38
CA PHE A 78 -5.64 4.25 -0.22
C PHE A 78 -4.19 3.92 0.16
N PHE A 79 -3.22 4.37 -0.65
CA PHE A 79 -1.81 4.08 -0.40
C PHE A 79 -1.26 4.78 0.83
N SER A 80 -1.69 6.01 1.13
CA SER A 80 -1.25 6.72 2.34
C SER A 80 -1.77 6.06 3.62
N LYS A 81 -3.03 5.61 3.64
CA LYS A 81 -3.62 4.89 4.78
C LYS A 81 -2.91 3.55 5.03
N ILE A 82 -2.72 2.73 3.98
CA ILE A 82 -2.05 1.43 4.14
C ILE A 82 -0.57 1.58 4.48
N ALA A 83 0.13 2.58 3.92
CA ALA A 83 1.53 2.87 4.27
C ALA A 83 1.67 3.23 5.76
N ARG A 84 0.75 4.03 6.30
CA ARG A 84 0.71 4.36 7.73
C ARG A 84 0.50 3.12 8.61
N LEU A 85 -0.42 2.25 8.23
CA LEU A 85 -0.69 1.01 8.96
C LEU A 85 0.52 0.06 8.95
N ILE A 86 1.17 -0.09 7.79
CA ILE A 86 2.40 -0.87 7.63
C ILE A 86 3.52 -0.27 8.49
N GLU A 87 3.71 1.05 8.46
CA GLU A 87 4.72 1.74 9.27
C GLU A 87 4.53 1.50 10.77
N ASP A 88 3.30 1.69 11.28
CA ASP A 88 2.98 1.51 12.70
C ASP A 88 3.23 0.06 13.17
N LYS A 89 2.86 -0.92 12.34
CA LYS A 89 3.08 -2.33 12.64
C LYS A 89 4.56 -2.71 12.57
N ALA A 90 5.29 -2.25 11.58
CA ALA A 90 6.72 -2.44 11.43
C ALA A 90 7.51 -1.81 12.59
N TYR A 91 7.14 -0.59 13.00
CA TYR A 91 7.78 0.13 14.09
C TYR A 91 7.67 -0.64 15.42
N LYS A 92 6.52 -1.22 15.73
CA LYS A 92 6.31 -2.07 16.93
C LYS A 92 7.22 -3.31 16.93
N LYS A 93 7.70 -3.73 15.77
CA LYS A 93 8.63 -4.87 15.59
C LYS A 93 10.10 -4.44 15.42
N GLY A 94 10.40 -3.14 15.58
CA GLY A 94 11.76 -2.58 15.52
C GLY A 94 12.25 -2.29 14.11
N TYR A 95 11.39 -2.31 13.10
CA TYR A 95 11.69 -1.92 11.72
C TYR A 95 11.22 -0.50 11.42
N LYS A 96 11.93 0.14 10.50
CA LYS A 96 11.53 1.42 9.90
C LYS A 96 11.11 1.19 8.45
N ILE A 97 10.17 2.00 7.97
CA ILE A 97 9.77 1.99 6.57
C ILE A 97 10.41 3.17 5.85
N ILE A 98 10.96 2.90 4.67
CA ILE A 98 11.23 3.92 3.65
C ILE A 98 10.27 3.65 2.51
N TYR A 99 9.46 4.65 2.13
CA TYR A 99 8.50 4.49 1.04
C TYR A 99 8.82 5.43 -0.13
N SER A 100 8.39 5.01 -1.32
CA SER A 100 8.50 5.78 -2.57
C SER A 100 7.35 5.43 -3.52
N SER A 101 6.99 6.40 -4.37
CA SER A 101 5.92 6.27 -5.37
C SER A 101 6.49 6.07 -6.76
N THR A 102 5.93 5.11 -7.50
CA THR A 102 6.32 4.79 -8.88
C THR A 102 5.58 5.65 -9.91
N GLU A 103 4.37 6.11 -9.58
CA GLU A 103 3.45 6.80 -10.50
C GLU A 103 3.20 5.99 -11.78
N ASN A 104 3.23 4.65 -11.67
CA ASN A 104 3.14 3.70 -12.78
C ASN A 104 4.24 3.85 -13.86
N HIS A 105 5.36 4.50 -13.55
CA HIS A 105 6.51 4.59 -14.44
C HIS A 105 7.50 3.45 -14.17
N ILE A 106 7.65 2.55 -15.15
CA ILE A 106 8.48 1.35 -15.01
C ILE A 106 9.95 1.68 -14.74
N GLU A 107 10.52 2.65 -15.43
CA GLU A 107 11.93 3.05 -15.22
C GLU A 107 12.15 3.63 -13.83
N LYS A 108 11.21 4.47 -13.36
CA LYS A 108 11.23 4.98 -11.99
C LYS A 108 11.18 3.85 -10.95
N ALA A 109 10.33 2.84 -11.18
CA ALA A 109 10.23 1.68 -10.30
C ALA A 109 11.54 0.88 -10.21
N LYS A 110 12.24 0.67 -11.33
CA LYS A 110 13.56 0.02 -11.39
C LYS A 110 14.62 0.84 -10.66
N GLU A 111 14.63 2.16 -10.85
CA GLU A 111 15.53 3.07 -10.13
C GLU A 111 15.30 3.00 -8.61
N LEU A 112 14.03 2.95 -8.15
CA LEU A 112 13.67 2.82 -6.74
C LEU A 112 14.14 1.49 -6.15
N ILE A 113 13.98 0.39 -6.86
CA ILE A 113 14.51 -0.93 -6.45
C ILE A 113 16.03 -0.86 -6.31
N THR A 114 16.72 -0.28 -7.28
CA THR A 114 18.20 -0.11 -7.26
C THR A 114 18.63 0.76 -6.09
N MET A 115 17.93 1.87 -5.84
CA MET A 115 18.19 2.75 -4.70
C MET A 115 18.02 1.99 -3.37
N PHE A 116 16.96 1.21 -3.21
CA PHE A 116 16.73 0.44 -1.98
C PHE A 116 17.77 -0.67 -1.80
N LYS A 117 18.20 -1.33 -2.88
CA LYS A 117 19.36 -2.27 -2.85
C LYS A 117 20.62 -1.58 -2.35
N SER A 118 20.95 -0.40 -2.87
CA SER A 118 22.13 0.37 -2.44
C SER A 118 22.08 0.78 -0.96
N ARG A 119 20.89 1.02 -0.44
CA ARG A 119 20.62 1.32 0.97
C ARG A 119 20.56 0.08 1.86
N LYS A 120 20.70 -1.11 1.28
CA LYS A 120 20.69 -2.40 1.97
C LYS A 120 19.46 -2.59 2.84
N VAL A 121 18.26 -2.28 2.30
CA VAL A 121 17.01 -2.61 3.00
C VAL A 121 16.92 -4.13 3.23
N ASP A 122 16.28 -4.53 4.32
CA ASP A 122 16.23 -5.93 4.72
C ASP A 122 15.18 -6.71 3.94
N GLY A 123 14.10 -6.05 3.51
CA GLY A 123 13.02 -6.63 2.71
C GLY A 123 12.22 -5.58 1.96
N TYR A 124 11.32 -6.03 1.09
CA TYR A 124 10.57 -5.19 0.17
C TYR A 124 9.08 -5.51 0.25
N ILE A 125 8.25 -4.47 0.29
CA ILE A 125 6.80 -4.52 0.14
C ILE A 125 6.50 -3.70 -1.11
N ILE A 126 5.89 -4.31 -2.14
CA ILE A 126 5.78 -3.69 -3.46
C ILE A 126 4.34 -3.83 -3.98
N SER A 127 3.72 -2.70 -4.36
CA SER A 127 2.60 -2.70 -5.32
C SER A 127 3.21 -2.64 -6.72
N PRO A 128 3.29 -3.78 -7.44
CA PRO A 128 4.12 -3.89 -8.61
C PRO A 128 3.47 -3.26 -9.86
N ILE A 129 4.32 -3.04 -10.87
CA ILE A 129 3.95 -2.67 -12.23
C ILE A 129 4.38 -3.81 -13.14
N LYS A 130 3.59 -4.13 -14.16
CA LYS A 130 3.95 -5.08 -15.21
C LYS A 130 5.29 -4.70 -15.85
N GLY A 131 6.19 -5.67 -15.99
CA GLY A 131 7.56 -5.47 -16.44
C GLY A 131 8.61 -5.36 -15.32
N LEU A 132 8.21 -5.55 -14.04
CA LEU A 132 9.11 -5.66 -12.89
C LEU A 132 9.43 -7.11 -12.51
N GLU A 133 8.95 -8.08 -13.24
CA GLU A 133 9.05 -9.52 -12.93
C GLU A 133 10.51 -9.92 -12.72
N GLU A 134 11.41 -9.53 -13.65
CA GLU A 134 12.84 -9.86 -13.58
C GLU A 134 13.52 -9.16 -12.40
N ASP A 135 13.22 -7.89 -12.15
CA ASP A 135 13.80 -7.12 -11.03
C ASP A 135 13.41 -7.73 -9.68
N ILE A 136 12.13 -8.12 -9.53
CA ILE A 136 11.62 -8.75 -8.32
C ILE A 136 12.20 -10.17 -8.17
N GLN A 137 12.28 -10.94 -9.25
CA GLN A 137 12.91 -12.25 -9.24
C GLN A 137 14.38 -12.17 -8.81
N GLN A 138 15.11 -11.14 -9.26
CA GLN A 138 16.49 -10.91 -8.85
C GLN A 138 16.58 -10.58 -7.34
N LEU A 139 15.66 -9.78 -6.79
CA LEU A 139 15.61 -9.53 -5.34
C LEU A 139 15.44 -10.83 -4.55
N MET A 140 14.53 -11.70 -5.02
CA MET A 140 14.27 -12.99 -4.39
C MET A 140 15.48 -13.93 -4.50
N ALA A 141 16.18 -13.93 -5.65
CA ALA A 141 17.42 -14.68 -5.87
C ALA A 141 18.56 -14.18 -4.95
N ASP A 142 18.60 -12.89 -4.65
CA ASP A 142 19.52 -12.27 -3.68
C ASP A 142 19.10 -12.57 -2.20
N ASN A 143 18.17 -13.51 -1.99
CA ASN A 143 17.60 -13.88 -0.69
C ASN A 143 16.95 -12.71 0.07
N LYS A 144 16.36 -11.76 -0.65
CA LYS A 144 15.60 -10.67 -0.05
C LYS A 144 14.13 -11.05 0.03
N PRO A 145 13.50 -10.94 1.22
CA PRO A 145 12.06 -11.06 1.35
C PRO A 145 11.34 -10.02 0.48
N VAL A 146 10.41 -10.48 -0.34
CA VAL A 146 9.55 -9.64 -1.16
C VAL A 146 8.10 -10.05 -0.94
N ILE A 147 7.26 -9.08 -0.61
CA ILE A 147 5.81 -9.24 -0.50
C ILE A 147 5.16 -8.29 -1.50
N LEU A 148 4.42 -8.84 -2.44
CA LEU A 148 3.56 -8.07 -3.32
C LEU A 148 2.24 -7.76 -2.60
N PHE A 149 1.69 -6.58 -2.82
CA PHE A 149 0.37 -6.23 -2.30
C PHE A 149 -0.39 -5.35 -3.29
N ASP A 150 -1.72 -5.28 -3.12
CA ASP A 150 -2.64 -4.55 -4.00
C ASP A 150 -2.65 -5.12 -5.42
N ARG A 151 -1.53 -5.08 -6.11
CA ARG A 151 -1.32 -5.64 -7.45
C ARG A 151 -0.53 -6.94 -7.39
N ASN A 152 -0.86 -7.87 -8.27
CA ASN A 152 -0.12 -9.11 -8.47
C ASN A 152 0.61 -9.12 -9.81
N LEU A 153 1.61 -9.98 -9.91
CA LEU A 153 2.27 -10.38 -11.16
C LEU A 153 2.03 -11.88 -11.33
N PRO A 154 1.02 -12.31 -12.11
CA PRO A 154 0.57 -13.71 -12.15
C PRO A 154 1.65 -14.69 -12.58
N ASP A 155 2.60 -14.25 -13.42
CA ASP A 155 3.69 -15.09 -13.94
C ASP A 155 4.87 -15.20 -12.96
N LEU A 156 4.80 -14.53 -11.80
CA LEU A 156 5.84 -14.54 -10.79
C LEU A 156 5.36 -15.26 -9.52
N ASP A 157 6.04 -16.37 -9.17
CA ASP A 157 5.82 -17.03 -7.88
C ASP A 157 6.42 -16.22 -6.72
N ALA A 158 5.63 -15.30 -6.15
CA ALA A 158 6.01 -14.45 -5.04
C ALA A 158 4.89 -14.40 -3.98
N ASN A 159 5.21 -13.98 -2.75
CA ASN A 159 4.16 -13.72 -1.77
C ASN A 159 3.27 -12.57 -2.23
N TYR A 160 1.96 -12.76 -2.13
CA TYR A 160 0.98 -11.75 -2.49
C TYR A 160 -0.12 -11.63 -1.44
N VAL A 161 -0.50 -10.39 -1.14
CA VAL A 161 -1.64 -10.07 -0.30
C VAL A 161 -2.51 -9.04 -1.02
N GLY A 162 -3.75 -9.40 -1.30
CA GLY A 162 -4.71 -8.53 -1.99
C GLY A 162 -6.12 -8.63 -1.43
N ALA A 163 -7.05 -7.87 -2.03
CA ALA A 163 -8.47 -7.91 -1.72
C ALA A 163 -9.25 -8.67 -2.80
N ASP A 164 -10.41 -9.24 -2.45
CA ASP A 164 -11.34 -9.87 -3.38
C ASP A 164 -12.15 -8.79 -4.13
N HIS A 165 -11.54 -8.27 -5.19
CA HIS A 165 -12.13 -7.21 -6.01
C HIS A 165 -13.33 -7.69 -6.81
N PHE A 166 -13.30 -8.94 -7.25
CA PHE A 166 -14.40 -9.51 -8.01
C PHE A 166 -15.68 -9.57 -7.17
N LYS A 167 -15.64 -10.21 -6.01
CA LYS A 167 -16.81 -10.34 -5.13
C LYS A 167 -17.34 -8.99 -4.69
N ALA A 168 -16.46 -8.07 -4.27
CA ALA A 168 -16.88 -6.77 -3.81
C ALA A 168 -17.60 -5.97 -4.90
N THR A 169 -17.07 -5.98 -6.12
CA THR A 169 -17.72 -5.32 -7.26
C THR A 169 -19.01 -6.00 -7.66
N TYR A 170 -19.04 -7.34 -7.70
CA TYR A 170 -20.26 -8.09 -7.98
C TYR A 170 -21.39 -7.70 -7.02
N HIS A 171 -21.13 -7.71 -5.71
CA HIS A 171 -22.12 -7.34 -4.70
C HIS A 171 -22.53 -5.86 -4.79
N SER A 172 -21.63 -4.97 -5.22
CA SER A 172 -21.98 -3.56 -5.43
C SER A 172 -22.99 -3.39 -6.57
N ILE A 173 -22.80 -4.10 -7.68
CA ILE A 173 -23.75 -4.09 -8.80
C ILE A 173 -25.05 -4.80 -8.43
N GLU A 174 -24.94 -5.93 -7.75
CA GLU A 174 -26.11 -6.64 -7.21
C GLU A 174 -26.95 -5.75 -6.28
N SER A 175 -26.33 -4.93 -5.43
CA SER A 175 -27.04 -3.97 -4.56
C SER A 175 -27.83 -2.95 -5.38
N PHE A 176 -27.26 -2.39 -6.45
CA PHE A 176 -28.00 -1.52 -7.36
C PHE A 176 -29.20 -2.21 -8.00
N ILE A 177 -29.00 -3.44 -8.50
CA ILE A 177 -30.05 -4.22 -9.16
C ILE A 177 -31.20 -4.53 -8.17
N LYS A 178 -30.88 -4.90 -6.93
CA LYS A 178 -31.89 -5.11 -5.86
C LYS A 178 -32.65 -3.84 -5.47
N GLN A 179 -32.06 -2.66 -5.68
CA GLN A 179 -32.73 -1.36 -5.57
C GLN A 179 -33.58 -1.02 -6.80
N GLY A 180 -33.66 -1.88 -7.81
CA GLY A 180 -34.44 -1.68 -9.03
C GLY A 180 -33.72 -0.91 -10.13
N LYS A 181 -32.41 -0.64 -9.97
CA LYS A 181 -31.61 0.05 -11.01
C LYS A 181 -31.39 -0.85 -12.22
N LYS A 182 -31.45 -0.25 -13.40
CA LYS A 182 -31.35 -0.96 -14.69
C LYS A 182 -30.30 -0.36 -15.63
N LYS A 183 -30.05 0.92 -15.55
CA LYS A 183 -29.05 1.65 -16.36
C LYS A 183 -27.85 1.98 -15.49
N ILE A 184 -27.09 0.93 -15.15
CA ILE A 184 -25.95 1.02 -14.24
C ILE A 184 -24.69 1.32 -15.04
N SER A 185 -24.03 2.42 -14.74
CA SER A 185 -22.76 2.80 -15.36
C SER A 185 -21.55 2.35 -14.52
N LEU A 186 -20.45 2.05 -15.22
CA LEU A 186 -19.13 1.85 -14.62
C LEU A 186 -18.17 2.92 -15.12
N VAL A 187 -17.59 3.70 -14.21
CA VAL A 187 -16.49 4.62 -14.49
C VAL A 187 -15.21 4.00 -13.96
N THR A 188 -14.29 3.66 -14.86
CA THR A 188 -13.05 2.93 -14.55
C THR A 188 -11.85 3.57 -15.24
N ILE A 189 -10.65 3.06 -14.98
CA ILE A 189 -9.41 3.49 -15.64
C ILE A 189 -9.02 2.53 -16.75
N ASP A 190 -8.41 3.08 -17.80
CA ASP A 190 -7.87 2.31 -18.93
C ASP A 190 -6.42 1.92 -18.62
N ILE A 191 -6.26 0.84 -17.85
CA ILE A 191 -4.97 0.27 -17.47
C ILE A 191 -5.08 -1.25 -17.34
N ASP A 192 -4.08 -1.96 -17.84
CA ASP A 192 -4.00 -3.43 -17.75
C ASP A 192 -3.41 -3.85 -16.41
N VAL A 193 -4.23 -3.82 -15.36
CA VAL A 193 -3.91 -4.34 -14.04
C VAL A 193 -5.04 -5.22 -13.53
N GLN A 194 -4.68 -6.29 -12.83
CA GLN A 194 -5.60 -7.34 -12.42
C GLN A 194 -6.85 -6.81 -11.71
N GLN A 195 -6.69 -5.96 -10.70
CA GLN A 195 -7.83 -5.47 -9.91
C GLN A 195 -8.84 -4.65 -10.74
N ILE A 196 -8.40 -3.91 -11.75
CA ILE A 196 -9.29 -3.16 -12.65
C ILE A 196 -10.01 -4.11 -13.60
N THR A 197 -9.30 -5.10 -14.13
CA THR A 197 -9.89 -6.16 -14.96
C THR A 197 -10.92 -6.98 -14.18
N GLU A 198 -10.64 -7.34 -12.93
CA GLU A 198 -11.58 -8.05 -12.05
C GLU A 198 -12.84 -7.25 -11.78
N ARG A 199 -12.72 -5.93 -11.53
CA ARG A 199 -13.88 -5.04 -11.34
C ARG A 199 -14.77 -4.98 -12.57
N LEU A 200 -14.17 -4.82 -13.77
CA LEU A 200 -14.94 -4.82 -15.02
C LEU A 200 -15.61 -6.19 -15.29
N THR A 201 -14.89 -7.28 -15.03
CA THR A 201 -15.42 -8.64 -15.22
C THR A 201 -16.58 -8.91 -14.25
N ALA A 202 -16.46 -8.52 -13.00
CA ALA A 202 -17.51 -8.65 -12.00
C ALA A 202 -18.75 -7.82 -12.34
N TYR A 203 -18.56 -6.58 -12.84
CA TYR A 203 -19.65 -5.75 -13.34
C TYR A 203 -20.43 -6.46 -14.45
N LYS A 204 -19.74 -6.96 -15.49
CA LYS A 204 -20.35 -7.71 -16.60
C LYS A 204 -21.06 -8.96 -16.11
N LYS A 205 -20.43 -9.70 -15.19
CA LYS A 205 -21.01 -10.94 -14.64
C LYS A 205 -22.28 -10.66 -13.84
N ALA A 206 -22.28 -9.64 -12.99
CA ALA A 206 -23.46 -9.29 -12.22
C ALA A 206 -24.64 -8.88 -13.12
N LEU A 207 -24.40 -8.05 -14.14
CA LEU A 207 -25.47 -7.71 -15.11
C LEU A 207 -26.03 -8.95 -15.79
N ALA A 208 -25.15 -9.85 -16.27
CA ALA A 208 -25.56 -11.08 -16.96
C ALA A 208 -26.38 -12.03 -16.07
N ASP A 209 -26.02 -12.16 -14.79
CA ASP A 209 -26.72 -13.04 -13.84
C ASP A 209 -28.14 -12.55 -13.50
N TYR A 210 -28.42 -11.27 -13.74
CA TYR A 210 -29.72 -10.65 -13.51
C TYR A 210 -30.44 -10.27 -14.83
N ASP A 211 -30.01 -10.84 -15.95
CA ASP A 211 -30.61 -10.63 -17.28
C ASP A 211 -30.63 -9.15 -17.74
N ILE A 212 -29.69 -8.33 -17.25
CA ILE A 212 -29.51 -6.95 -17.68
C ILE A 212 -28.49 -6.90 -18.81
N PRO A 213 -28.83 -6.34 -19.99
CA PRO A 213 -27.90 -6.26 -21.11
C PRO A 213 -26.66 -5.41 -20.76
N TYR A 214 -25.47 -5.92 -21.12
CA TYR A 214 -24.26 -5.11 -21.07
C TYR A 214 -24.25 -4.11 -22.23
N GLU A 215 -24.05 -2.84 -21.93
CA GLU A 215 -23.96 -1.75 -22.89
C GLU A 215 -22.60 -1.07 -22.76
N GLU A 216 -21.80 -1.07 -23.85
CA GLU A 216 -20.45 -0.49 -23.85
C GLU A 216 -20.44 1.02 -23.58
N ASN A 217 -21.48 1.75 -24.04
CA ASN A 217 -21.66 3.18 -23.81
C ASN A 217 -21.91 3.55 -22.33
N LEU A 218 -22.27 2.59 -21.48
CA LEU A 218 -22.39 2.79 -20.03
C LEU A 218 -21.04 2.60 -19.29
N VAL A 219 -19.97 2.23 -20.01
CA VAL A 219 -18.65 2.03 -19.41
C VAL A 219 -17.70 3.14 -19.87
N LEU A 220 -17.37 4.05 -18.97
CA LEU A 220 -16.37 5.08 -19.22
C LEU A 220 -14.99 4.60 -18.74
N LYS A 221 -14.05 4.42 -19.67
CA LYS A 221 -12.64 4.14 -19.39
C LYS A 221 -11.84 5.43 -19.50
N VAL A 222 -11.32 5.89 -18.38
CA VAL A 222 -10.50 7.11 -18.29
C VAL A 222 -9.03 6.71 -18.42
N HIS A 223 -8.27 7.41 -19.26
CA HIS A 223 -6.83 7.15 -19.35
C HIS A 223 -6.13 7.40 -18.03
N PHE A 224 -5.18 6.52 -17.70
CA PHE A 224 -4.35 6.71 -16.52
C PHE A 224 -3.55 8.01 -16.65
N ASN A 225 -3.50 8.83 -15.59
CA ASN A 225 -2.89 10.16 -15.57
C ASN A 225 -3.57 11.22 -16.47
N GLN A 226 -4.81 10.97 -16.94
CA GLN A 226 -5.58 12.00 -17.62
C GLN A 226 -5.88 13.19 -16.68
N ASP A 227 -5.87 14.39 -17.22
CA ASP A 227 -6.23 15.60 -16.48
C ASP A 227 -7.64 15.50 -15.87
N GLU A 228 -7.79 15.98 -14.63
CA GLU A 228 -9.07 15.89 -13.92
C GLU A 228 -10.20 16.61 -14.66
N LYS A 229 -9.93 17.75 -15.30
CA LYS A 229 -10.95 18.52 -16.04
C LYS A 229 -11.44 17.75 -17.25
N GLU A 230 -10.54 17.11 -18.00
CA GLU A 230 -10.91 16.27 -19.14
C GLU A 230 -11.75 15.08 -18.68
N THR A 231 -11.36 14.44 -17.57
CA THR A 231 -12.11 13.37 -16.94
C THR A 231 -13.51 13.82 -16.55
N MET A 232 -13.65 15.00 -15.95
CA MET A 232 -14.94 15.56 -15.57
C MET A 232 -15.82 15.84 -16.79
N VAL A 233 -15.27 16.35 -17.89
CA VAL A 233 -16.01 16.58 -19.15
C VAL A 233 -16.56 15.26 -19.71
N GLN A 234 -15.75 14.20 -19.70
CA GLN A 234 -16.20 12.88 -20.15
C GLN A 234 -17.32 12.31 -19.26
N MET A 235 -17.21 12.46 -17.94
CA MET A 235 -18.24 12.04 -16.99
C MET A 235 -19.53 12.86 -17.17
N GLU A 236 -19.42 14.19 -17.37
CA GLU A 236 -20.57 15.04 -17.60
C GLU A 236 -21.32 14.62 -18.87
N LYS A 237 -20.61 14.36 -19.97
CA LYS A 237 -21.19 13.84 -21.21
C LYS A 237 -21.91 12.52 -20.97
N LEU A 238 -21.28 11.57 -20.27
CA LEU A 238 -21.89 10.30 -19.91
C LEU A 238 -23.20 10.49 -19.13
N PHE A 239 -23.22 11.34 -18.11
CA PHE A 239 -24.38 11.56 -17.25
C PHE A 239 -25.50 12.37 -17.92
N GLN A 240 -25.22 13.10 -18.99
CA GLN A 240 -26.21 13.87 -19.73
C GLN A 240 -26.83 13.10 -20.90
N THR A 241 -26.05 12.24 -21.58
CA THR A 241 -26.51 11.55 -22.79
C THR A 241 -27.22 10.22 -22.50
N GLU A 242 -26.99 9.62 -21.35
CA GLU A 242 -27.56 8.32 -20.99
C GLU A 242 -28.55 8.44 -19.84
N GLU A 243 -29.61 7.65 -19.89
CA GLU A 243 -30.60 7.53 -18.80
C GLU A 243 -30.04 6.68 -17.63
N ILE A 244 -28.86 7.08 -17.13
CA ILE A 244 -28.18 6.37 -16.05
C ILE A 244 -28.92 6.58 -14.72
N ASP A 245 -29.23 5.50 -14.03
CA ASP A 245 -29.88 5.49 -12.72
C ASP A 245 -28.95 5.06 -11.56
N ALA A 246 -27.75 4.52 -11.92
CA ALA A 246 -26.70 4.21 -10.94
C ALA A 246 -25.32 4.28 -11.55
N VAL A 247 -24.31 4.60 -10.75
CA VAL A 247 -22.90 4.59 -11.16
C VAL A 247 -22.00 3.94 -10.10
N LEU A 248 -21.15 3.00 -10.54
CA LEU A 248 -20.02 2.50 -9.78
C LEU A 248 -18.75 3.20 -10.28
N PHE A 249 -18.08 3.90 -9.38
CA PHE A 249 -16.73 4.43 -9.65
C PHE A 249 -15.71 3.40 -9.18
N ALA A 250 -14.89 2.92 -10.11
CA ALA A 250 -13.91 1.87 -9.85
C ALA A 250 -12.70 2.31 -9.02
N THR A 251 -12.57 3.59 -8.69
CA THR A 251 -11.54 4.14 -7.79
C THR A 251 -12.08 5.34 -7.01
N ASN A 252 -11.45 5.65 -5.86
CA ASN A 252 -11.85 6.76 -5.00
C ASN A 252 -11.74 8.13 -5.68
N TYR A 253 -10.66 8.37 -6.42
CA TYR A 253 -10.44 9.67 -7.08
C TYR A 253 -11.41 9.90 -8.26
N LEU A 254 -11.78 8.86 -9.00
CA LEU A 254 -12.84 8.94 -10.00
C LEU A 254 -14.19 9.28 -9.37
N ALA A 255 -14.47 8.68 -8.19
CA ALA A 255 -15.69 9.00 -7.45
C ALA A 255 -15.70 10.48 -7.00
N ILE A 256 -14.59 10.99 -6.49
CA ILE A 256 -14.48 12.40 -6.08
C ILE A 256 -14.71 13.33 -7.28
N SER A 257 -14.11 13.06 -8.44
CA SER A 257 -14.33 13.82 -9.67
C SER A 257 -15.78 13.68 -10.14
N GLY A 258 -16.37 12.49 -10.08
CA GLY A 258 -17.78 12.26 -10.40
C GLY A 258 -18.74 13.03 -9.50
N LEU A 259 -18.49 13.09 -8.19
CA LEU A 259 -19.27 13.89 -7.25
C LEU A 259 -19.20 15.40 -7.57
N LYS A 260 -18.04 15.90 -8.01
CA LYS A 260 -17.91 17.29 -8.49
C LYS A 260 -18.80 17.54 -9.70
N VAL A 261 -18.83 16.61 -10.67
CA VAL A 261 -19.70 16.70 -11.87
C VAL A 261 -21.17 16.68 -11.47
N LEU A 262 -21.58 15.73 -10.63
CA LEU A 262 -22.99 15.65 -10.17
C LEU A 262 -23.43 16.93 -9.45
N LYS A 263 -22.56 17.52 -8.65
CA LYS A 263 -22.82 18.81 -8.00
C LYS A 263 -22.95 19.95 -9.02
N GLN A 264 -22.11 20.02 -10.05
CA GLN A 264 -22.13 21.08 -11.06
C GLN A 264 -23.37 20.97 -11.97
N THR A 265 -23.77 19.77 -12.33
CA THR A 265 -24.95 19.51 -13.18
C THR A 265 -26.27 19.56 -12.42
N GLY A 266 -26.23 19.63 -11.09
CA GLY A 266 -27.41 19.63 -10.23
C GLY A 266 -28.13 18.28 -10.14
N LYS A 267 -27.52 17.19 -10.64
CA LYS A 267 -28.08 15.83 -10.55
C LYS A 267 -28.03 15.36 -9.09
N LYS A 268 -29.20 15.05 -8.54
CA LYS A 268 -29.30 14.67 -7.11
C LYS A 268 -29.05 13.18 -6.90
N ILE A 269 -28.18 12.87 -5.96
CA ILE A 269 -27.97 11.51 -5.47
C ILE A 269 -29.09 11.17 -4.51
N GLY A 270 -29.62 9.96 -4.61
CA GLY A 270 -30.74 9.45 -3.81
C GLY A 270 -31.50 8.35 -4.55
N ASN A 271 -32.81 8.30 -4.38
CA ASN A 271 -33.63 7.21 -4.94
C ASN A 271 -33.54 7.12 -6.48
N ASP A 272 -33.44 8.25 -7.18
CA ASP A 272 -33.43 8.27 -8.64
C ASP A 272 -32.04 8.00 -9.23
N PHE A 273 -30.98 8.36 -8.51
CA PHE A 273 -29.60 8.17 -8.95
C PHE A 273 -28.73 7.69 -7.80
N SER A 274 -28.25 6.44 -7.88
CA SER A 274 -27.42 5.82 -6.85
C SER A 274 -25.94 5.84 -7.20
N VAL A 275 -25.10 5.98 -6.20
CA VAL A 275 -23.64 6.03 -6.35
C VAL A 275 -22.98 5.05 -5.40
N ILE A 276 -22.06 4.24 -5.93
CA ILE A 276 -21.11 3.47 -5.12
C ILE A 276 -19.70 3.84 -5.56
N ALA A 277 -18.82 4.12 -4.60
CA ALA A 277 -17.42 4.39 -4.82
C ALA A 277 -16.55 3.18 -4.45
N TYR A 278 -15.37 3.06 -5.03
CA TYR A 278 -14.35 2.11 -4.58
C TYR A 278 -13.34 2.83 -3.67
N ASP A 279 -12.82 2.12 -2.66
CA ASP A 279 -11.93 2.63 -1.61
C ASP A 279 -12.60 3.70 -0.74
N ASP A 280 -13.17 3.26 0.37
CA ASP A 280 -13.92 4.13 1.27
C ASP A 280 -13.10 5.36 1.75
N HIS A 281 -13.73 6.53 1.65
CA HIS A 281 -13.10 7.82 1.91
C HIS A 281 -14.01 8.69 2.79
N GLU A 282 -13.41 9.52 3.66
CA GLU A 282 -14.17 10.40 4.56
C GLU A 282 -15.14 11.34 3.83
N VAL A 283 -14.80 11.78 2.62
CA VAL A 283 -15.69 12.58 1.76
C VAL A 283 -17.01 11.87 1.49
N PHE A 284 -17.00 10.54 1.37
CA PHE A 284 -18.20 9.74 1.09
C PHE A 284 -19.14 9.66 2.30
N GLU A 285 -18.55 9.60 3.49
CA GLU A 285 -19.31 9.65 4.74
C GLU A 285 -19.91 11.04 5.02
N LEU A 286 -19.13 12.10 4.75
CA LEU A 286 -19.52 13.48 4.97
C LEU A 286 -20.51 14.03 3.92
N HIS A 287 -20.67 13.36 2.78
CA HIS A 287 -21.63 13.75 1.75
C HIS A 287 -23.08 13.55 2.24
N THR A 288 -24.02 14.34 1.73
CA THR A 288 -25.45 14.21 2.07
C THR A 288 -26.29 14.08 0.78
N PRO A 289 -26.97 12.92 0.58
CA PRO A 289 -26.89 11.67 1.38
C PRO A 289 -25.48 11.05 1.36
N GLY A 290 -25.16 10.21 2.36
CA GLY A 290 -23.88 9.49 2.39
C GLY A 290 -23.69 8.61 1.15
N ILE A 291 -22.46 8.47 0.70
CA ILE A 291 -22.12 7.67 -0.49
C ILE A 291 -21.66 6.28 -0.06
N SER A 292 -22.34 5.26 -0.55
CA SER A 292 -21.94 3.87 -0.34
C SER A 292 -20.58 3.60 -0.97
N ALA A 293 -19.75 2.77 -0.33
CA ALA A 293 -18.41 2.53 -0.82
C ALA A 293 -17.95 1.09 -0.54
N VAL A 294 -17.13 0.56 -1.47
CA VAL A 294 -16.37 -0.66 -1.21
C VAL A 294 -15.18 -0.31 -0.32
N GLN A 295 -15.13 -0.91 0.86
CA GLN A 295 -14.03 -0.79 1.80
C GLN A 295 -13.11 -2.00 1.70
N GLN A 296 -11.85 -1.78 1.35
CA GLN A 296 -10.83 -2.81 1.41
C GLN A 296 -10.37 -3.02 2.86
N PRO A 297 -9.96 -4.24 3.26
CA PRO A 297 -9.56 -4.58 4.64
C PRO A 297 -8.12 -4.14 4.91
N LEU A 298 -7.85 -2.83 4.94
CA LEU A 298 -6.49 -2.27 5.00
C LEU A 298 -5.72 -2.71 6.24
N GLU A 299 -6.40 -2.83 7.40
CA GLU A 299 -5.77 -3.29 8.66
C GLU A 299 -5.28 -4.73 8.53
N GLU A 300 -6.13 -5.62 7.98
CA GLU A 300 -5.81 -7.03 7.78
C GLU A 300 -4.73 -7.21 6.70
N ILE A 301 -4.77 -6.42 5.62
CA ILE A 301 -3.73 -6.42 4.59
C ILE A 301 -2.38 -6.02 5.21
N ALA A 302 -2.33 -4.89 5.93
CA ALA A 302 -1.11 -4.41 6.57
C ALA A 302 -0.55 -5.41 7.60
N GLU A 303 -1.42 -6.04 8.41
CA GLU A 303 -1.02 -7.06 9.37
C GLU A 303 -0.41 -8.28 8.68
N THR A 304 -1.10 -8.79 7.65
CA THR A 304 -0.67 -9.97 6.89
C THR A 304 0.66 -9.72 6.17
N VAL A 305 0.80 -8.56 5.52
CA VAL A 305 2.05 -8.17 4.84
C VAL A 305 3.22 -8.12 5.83
N ILE A 306 3.02 -7.51 7.01
CA ILE A 306 4.08 -7.44 8.03
C ILE A 306 4.39 -8.82 8.62
N GLN A 307 3.38 -9.66 8.88
CA GLN A 307 3.61 -11.02 9.36
C GLN A 307 4.42 -11.85 8.36
N LEU A 308 4.08 -11.79 7.08
CA LEU A 308 4.80 -12.51 6.02
C LEU A 308 6.25 -12.04 5.90
N ILE A 309 6.50 -10.73 5.81
CA ILE A 309 7.86 -10.24 5.63
C ILE A 309 8.74 -10.55 6.85
N LEU A 310 8.22 -10.42 8.07
CA LEU A 310 8.94 -10.74 9.28
C LEU A 310 9.21 -12.24 9.44
N SER A 311 8.28 -13.10 9.04
CA SER A 311 8.49 -14.55 9.05
C SER A 311 9.64 -14.93 8.12
N GLN A 312 9.72 -14.34 6.93
CA GLN A 312 10.83 -14.57 6.00
C GLN A 312 12.16 -14.00 6.52
N LEU A 313 12.15 -12.80 7.12
CA LEU A 313 13.35 -12.20 7.72
C LEU A 313 13.91 -12.98 8.90
N SER A 314 13.08 -13.70 9.64
CA SER A 314 13.49 -14.49 10.81
C SER A 314 13.82 -15.94 10.47
N SER A 315 13.36 -16.44 9.34
CA SER A 315 13.59 -17.82 8.92
C SER A 315 15.03 -18.05 8.45
N LYS A 316 15.56 -19.23 8.79
CA LYS A 316 16.86 -19.70 8.28
C LYS A 316 16.73 -20.51 6.97
N THR A 317 15.53 -20.88 6.60
CA THR A 317 15.20 -21.62 5.38
C THR A 317 14.24 -20.82 4.54
N LYS A 318 14.24 -21.04 3.23
CA LYS A 318 13.24 -20.45 2.35
C LYS A 318 11.86 -20.97 2.75
N LEU A 319 10.91 -20.08 2.97
CA LEU A 319 9.50 -20.41 3.18
C LEU A 319 8.77 -20.43 1.85
N ASP A 320 7.71 -21.23 1.76
CA ASP A 320 6.83 -21.26 0.60
C ASP A 320 6.12 -19.92 0.44
N ASN A 321 5.91 -19.52 -0.82
CA ASN A 321 5.16 -18.32 -1.13
C ASN A 321 3.66 -18.52 -0.85
N GLN A 322 3.00 -17.48 -0.40
CA GLN A 322 1.59 -17.47 -0.06
C GLN A 322 0.85 -16.41 -0.88
N HIS A 323 -0.33 -16.81 -1.39
CA HIS A 323 -1.27 -15.91 -2.05
C HIS A 323 -2.50 -15.76 -1.16
N ILE A 324 -2.66 -14.59 -0.54
CA ILE A 324 -3.71 -14.33 0.44
C ILE A 324 -4.64 -13.27 -0.11
N ILE A 325 -5.90 -13.66 -0.32
CA ILE A 325 -6.98 -12.77 -0.78
C ILE A 325 -7.93 -12.53 0.37
N LEU A 326 -8.06 -11.27 0.78
CA LEU A 326 -8.90 -10.85 1.89
C LEU A 326 -10.24 -10.27 1.40
N PRO A 327 -11.34 -10.48 2.12
CA PRO A 327 -12.65 -10.00 1.67
C PRO A 327 -12.76 -8.48 1.81
N ALA A 328 -13.10 -7.78 0.73
CA ALA A 328 -13.57 -6.40 0.78
C ALA A 328 -15.08 -6.35 1.03
N LYS A 329 -15.58 -5.25 1.62
CA LYS A 329 -16.98 -5.10 2.05
C LYS A 329 -17.62 -3.89 1.40
N LEU A 330 -18.88 -4.01 1.01
CA LEU A 330 -19.71 -2.86 0.68
C LEU A 330 -20.23 -2.22 1.98
N ILE A 331 -19.94 -0.95 2.17
CA ILE A 331 -20.49 -0.11 3.22
C ILE A 331 -21.66 0.67 2.61
N GLU A 332 -22.86 0.32 2.98
CA GLU A 332 -24.07 1.01 2.54
C GLU A 332 -24.34 2.24 3.42
N ARG A 333 -24.74 3.37 2.78
CA ARG A 333 -25.04 4.65 3.43
C ARG A 333 -26.30 5.28 2.90
#